data_de5eac32ff2c1c0a60338f6d1e4b8ea2
#
_entry.id   de5eac32ff2c1c0a60338f6d1e4b8ea2
#
_cell.length_a   1.000
_cell.length_b   1.000
_cell.length_c   1.000
_cell.angle_alpha   90.00
_cell.angle_beta   90.00
_cell.angle_gamma   90.00
#
_symmetry.space_group_name_H-M   'P 1'
#
loop_
_entity.id
_entity.type
_entity.pdbx_description
1 polymer ?
#
loop_
_entity_poly.entity_id
_entity_poly.type
_entity_poly.pdbx_seq_one_letter_code
_entity_poly.pdbx_strand_id
1 'polypeptide(L)'
;MILVQNVLFPLLICFGLSIAEFAEKNTYTTKYDNIDINDVIHNERLLKNYVFCLLEKGPCTPDGLELKKNMPDAIETDCSKCSEKQRQGSEIMMRFLIDNKPEYWNPLQDKYDPTGTYKQRYLDSKKTEVSAEPVEPTEV
;
A
#
# COMPACT_ATOMS: atom_id res chain seq x y z
N MET A 1 -33.15 66.02 -31.02
CA MET A 1 -31.71 65.72 -31.20
C MET A 1 -31.27 64.83 -30.05
N ILE A 2 -31.36 63.56 -30.26
CA ILE A 2 -30.99 62.56 -29.25
C ILE A 2 -30.07 61.57 -29.94
N LEU A 3 -28.81 61.59 -29.54
CA LEU A 3 -27.78 60.65 -29.94
C LEU A 3 -28.01 59.32 -29.23
N VAL A 4 -28.37 58.34 -30.05
CA VAL A 4 -28.43 56.93 -29.56
C VAL A 4 -27.04 56.35 -29.66
N GLN A 5 -26.39 56.20 -28.54
CA GLN A 5 -25.07 55.61 -28.40
C GLN A 5 -25.22 54.08 -28.28
N ASN A 6 -24.93 53.39 -29.38
CA ASN A 6 -24.85 51.96 -29.42
C ASN A 6 -23.68 51.50 -28.56
N VAL A 7 -23.97 50.97 -27.38
CA VAL A 7 -22.99 50.25 -26.58
C VAL A 7 -22.98 48.79 -27.05
N LEU A 8 -22.03 48.48 -27.90
CA LEU A 8 -21.67 47.11 -28.25
C LEU A 8 -21.04 46.48 -26.98
N PHE A 9 -21.80 45.59 -26.37
CA PHE A 9 -21.30 44.74 -25.29
C PHE A 9 -20.51 43.57 -25.91
N PRO A 10 -19.18 43.49 -25.75
CA PRO A 10 -18.46 42.30 -26.20
C PRO A 10 -18.78 41.15 -25.27
N LEU A 11 -19.40 40.11 -25.79
CA LEU A 11 -19.55 38.81 -25.18
C LEU A 11 -18.14 38.24 -24.96
N LEU A 12 -17.62 38.43 -23.75
CA LEU A 12 -16.47 37.68 -23.24
C LEU A 12 -16.90 36.23 -23.02
N ILE A 13 -16.66 35.42 -24.04
CA ILE A 13 -16.73 33.96 -23.92
C ILE A 13 -15.60 33.57 -23.00
N CYS A 14 -15.88 33.39 -21.69
CA CYS A 14 -15.01 32.71 -20.77
C CYS A 14 -14.91 31.24 -21.22
N PHE A 15 -13.93 30.96 -22.06
CA PHE A 15 -13.42 29.61 -22.22
C PHE A 15 -12.81 29.21 -20.87
N GLY A 16 -13.62 28.55 -20.05
CA GLY A 16 -13.13 27.84 -18.89
C GLY A 16 -12.18 26.73 -19.34
N LEU A 17 -10.90 27.01 -19.34
CA LEU A 17 -9.88 26.00 -19.34
C LEU A 17 -10.05 25.23 -18.03
N SER A 18 -10.79 24.14 -18.09
CA SER A 18 -10.69 23.07 -17.08
C SER A 18 -9.26 22.54 -17.19
N ILE A 19 -8.36 23.11 -16.45
CA ILE A 19 -7.13 22.44 -16.06
C ILE A 19 -7.60 21.26 -15.22
N ALA A 20 -7.68 20.08 -15.86
CA ALA A 20 -7.71 18.83 -15.14
C ALA A 20 -6.41 18.82 -14.35
N GLU A 21 -6.51 19.11 -13.06
CA GLU A 21 -5.44 18.96 -12.11
C GLU A 21 -5.12 17.48 -12.12
N PHE A 22 -4.08 17.10 -12.88
CA PHE A 22 -3.45 15.81 -12.76
C PHE A 22 -2.89 15.81 -11.35
N ALA A 23 -3.66 15.27 -10.40
CA ALA A 23 -3.17 14.90 -9.11
C ALA A 23 -2.07 13.87 -9.36
N GLU A 24 -0.83 14.32 -9.32
CA GLU A 24 0.34 13.45 -9.36
C GLU A 24 0.17 12.46 -8.22
N LYS A 25 -0.16 11.21 -8.56
CA LYS A 25 -0.35 10.17 -7.57
C LYS A 25 1.00 10.00 -6.88
N ASN A 26 1.12 10.55 -5.68
CA ASN A 26 2.33 10.48 -4.87
C ASN A 26 2.52 9.02 -4.43
N THR A 27 3.20 8.24 -5.28
CA THR A 27 3.48 6.82 -5.07
C THR A 27 4.88 6.64 -4.49
N TYR A 28 5.10 5.57 -3.74
CA TYR A 28 6.44 5.18 -3.32
C TYR A 28 7.30 4.81 -4.52
N THR A 29 8.63 4.88 -4.35
CA THR A 29 9.55 4.47 -5.41
C THR A 29 9.35 3.01 -5.79
N THR A 30 9.34 2.74 -7.09
CA THR A 30 9.24 1.37 -7.65
C THR A 30 10.60 0.73 -7.91
N LYS A 31 11.68 1.42 -7.52
CA LYS A 31 13.06 0.97 -7.77
C LYS A 31 13.33 -0.46 -7.27
N TYR A 32 12.67 -0.85 -6.19
CA TYR A 32 12.87 -2.13 -5.51
C TYR A 32 11.75 -3.15 -5.78
N ASP A 33 10.82 -2.87 -6.69
CA ASP A 33 9.70 -3.76 -7.01
C ASP A 33 10.14 -5.09 -7.67
N ASN A 34 11.42 -5.22 -8.03
CA ASN A 34 11.99 -6.46 -8.57
C ASN A 34 12.42 -7.48 -7.50
N ILE A 35 12.33 -7.12 -6.22
CA ILE A 35 12.64 -8.05 -5.14
C ILE A 35 11.57 -9.14 -5.11
N ASP A 36 12.01 -10.39 -5.19
CA ASP A 36 11.12 -11.54 -5.10
C ASP A 36 10.82 -11.84 -3.62
N ILE A 37 9.59 -11.59 -3.23
CA ILE A 37 9.13 -11.83 -1.86
C ILE A 37 9.16 -13.33 -1.50
N ASN A 38 8.96 -14.21 -2.49
CA ASN A 38 9.05 -15.65 -2.23
C ASN A 38 10.48 -16.06 -1.87
N ASP A 39 11.48 -15.47 -2.52
CA ASP A 39 12.88 -15.71 -2.15
C ASP A 39 13.16 -15.23 -0.72
N VAL A 40 12.59 -14.10 -0.33
CA VAL A 40 12.77 -13.56 1.03
C VAL A 40 12.16 -14.48 2.09
N ILE A 41 10.91 -14.91 1.91
CA ILE A 41 10.21 -15.75 2.90
C ILE A 41 10.79 -17.17 3.02
N HIS A 42 11.38 -17.69 1.95
CA HIS A 42 12.03 -19.02 1.96
C HIS A 42 13.50 -18.99 2.37
N ASN A 43 14.08 -17.81 2.58
CA ASN A 43 15.43 -17.63 3.07
C ASN A 43 15.43 -17.02 4.47
N GLU A 44 15.57 -17.85 5.49
CA GLU A 44 15.52 -17.46 6.90
C GLU A 44 16.50 -16.33 7.24
N ARG A 45 17.71 -16.36 6.69
CA ARG A 45 18.72 -15.31 6.92
C ARG A 45 18.28 -13.97 6.33
N LEU A 46 17.73 -14.01 5.12
CA LEU A 46 17.29 -12.81 4.42
C LEU A 46 16.05 -12.21 5.11
N LEU A 47 15.08 -13.05 5.45
CA LEU A 47 13.90 -12.65 6.22
C LEU A 47 14.28 -12.01 7.56
N LYS A 48 15.17 -12.64 8.31
CA LYS A 48 15.67 -12.12 9.59
C LYS A 48 16.33 -10.74 9.42
N ASN A 49 17.12 -10.56 8.37
CA ASN A 49 17.78 -9.27 8.11
C ASN A 49 16.77 -8.15 7.87
N TYR A 50 15.71 -8.42 7.10
CA TYR A 50 14.63 -7.45 6.91
C TYR A 50 13.90 -7.13 8.22
N VAL A 51 13.49 -8.15 8.96
CA VAL A 51 12.79 -7.97 10.24
C VAL A 51 13.66 -7.18 11.23
N PHE A 52 14.94 -7.49 11.34
CA PHE A 52 15.85 -6.80 12.26
C PHE A 52 16.12 -5.36 11.84
N CYS A 53 16.20 -5.09 10.54
CA CYS A 53 16.24 -3.73 10.01
C CYS A 53 15.00 -2.93 10.45
N LEU A 54 13.80 -3.47 10.24
CA LEU A 54 12.54 -2.84 10.61
C LEU A 54 12.40 -2.62 12.11
N LEU A 55 12.90 -3.52 12.91
CA LEU A 55 12.91 -3.44 14.38
C LEU A 55 14.05 -2.60 14.95
N GLU A 56 14.92 -2.04 14.10
CA GLU A 56 16.13 -1.28 14.53
C GLU A 56 17.12 -2.11 15.33
N LYS A 57 17.15 -3.42 15.09
CA LYS A 57 18.05 -4.38 15.75
C LYS A 57 19.21 -4.83 14.86
N GLY A 58 19.28 -4.33 13.64
CA GLY A 58 20.31 -4.68 12.67
C GLY A 58 20.43 -3.68 11.55
N PRO A 59 21.46 -3.80 10.68
CA PRO A 59 21.66 -2.92 9.55
C PRO A 59 20.56 -3.10 8.49
N CYS A 60 20.29 -2.03 7.76
CA CYS A 60 19.36 -2.03 6.65
C CYS A 60 20.11 -2.01 5.31
N THR A 61 19.69 -2.85 4.38
CA THR A 61 19.98 -2.65 2.96
C THR A 61 19.24 -1.41 2.43
N PRO A 62 19.62 -0.82 1.27
CA PRO A 62 18.94 0.35 0.73
C PRO A 62 17.43 0.15 0.52
N ASP A 63 17.01 -1.02 0.07
CA ASP A 63 15.61 -1.42 -0.08
C ASP A 63 14.91 -1.62 1.27
N GLY A 64 15.57 -2.25 2.24
CA GLY A 64 15.07 -2.38 3.60
C GLY A 64 14.88 -1.03 4.30
N LEU A 65 15.78 -0.08 4.04
CA LEU A 65 15.67 1.28 4.56
C LEU A 65 14.47 2.03 3.95
N GLU A 66 14.24 1.87 2.64
CA GLU A 66 13.08 2.46 1.97
C GLU A 66 11.78 1.86 2.50
N LEU A 67 11.72 0.54 2.69
CA LEU A 67 10.59 -0.14 3.32
C LEU A 67 10.32 0.41 4.72
N LYS A 68 11.36 0.50 5.57
CA LYS A 68 11.26 1.00 6.93
C LYS A 68 10.71 2.44 6.97
N LYS A 69 11.16 3.29 6.06
CA LYS A 69 10.73 4.69 5.95
C LYS A 69 9.24 4.80 5.60
N ASN A 70 8.76 3.98 4.69
CA ASN A 70 7.40 4.08 4.15
C ASN A 70 6.37 3.25 4.95
N MET A 71 6.82 2.30 5.77
CA MET A 71 5.93 1.36 6.46
C MET A 71 4.89 2.04 7.36
N PRO A 72 5.20 3.08 8.18
CA PRO A 72 4.18 3.74 8.99
C PRO A 72 3.04 4.33 8.16
N ASP A 73 3.37 5.04 7.09
CA ASP A 73 2.39 5.63 6.17
C ASP A 73 1.60 4.55 5.41
N ALA A 74 2.25 3.48 4.97
CA ALA A 74 1.60 2.38 4.30
C ALA A 74 0.57 1.66 5.19
N ILE A 75 0.88 1.46 6.46
CA ILE A 75 -0.04 0.83 7.42
C ILE A 75 -1.21 1.77 7.72
N GLU A 76 -0.95 3.06 7.96
CA GLU A 76 -1.97 4.06 8.26
C GLU A 76 -2.95 4.24 7.09
N THR A 77 -2.44 4.32 5.86
CA THR A 77 -3.21 4.62 4.65
C THR A 77 -3.69 3.39 3.89
N ASP A 78 -3.48 2.20 4.42
CA ASP A 78 -3.76 0.93 3.75
C ASP A 78 -3.12 0.82 2.36
N CYS A 79 -1.82 1.12 2.30
CA CYS A 79 -1.04 1.06 1.08
C CYS A 79 -1.56 1.97 -0.06
N SER A 80 -2.16 3.12 0.26
CA SER A 80 -2.74 4.03 -0.74
C SER A 80 -1.72 4.52 -1.77
N LYS A 81 -0.44 4.56 -1.41
CA LYS A 81 0.69 5.00 -2.24
C LYS A 81 1.54 3.84 -2.79
N CYS A 82 1.18 2.60 -2.47
CA CYS A 82 1.90 1.43 -2.96
C CYS A 82 1.66 1.20 -4.46
N SER A 83 2.68 0.67 -5.15
CA SER A 83 2.47 0.01 -6.43
C SER A 83 1.69 -1.30 -6.22
N GLU A 84 1.15 -1.86 -7.30
CA GLU A 84 0.47 -3.15 -7.22
C GLU A 84 1.40 -4.26 -6.71
N LYS A 85 2.66 -4.28 -7.16
CA LYS A 85 3.66 -5.24 -6.68
C LYS A 85 3.98 -5.07 -5.19
N GLN A 86 4.08 -3.83 -4.71
CA GLN A 86 4.31 -3.54 -3.30
C GLN A 86 3.13 -4.00 -2.45
N ARG A 87 1.91 -3.78 -2.90
CA ARG A 87 0.69 -4.26 -2.23
C ARG A 87 0.68 -5.78 -2.14
N GLN A 88 0.83 -6.47 -3.26
CA GLN A 88 0.87 -7.94 -3.30
C GLN A 88 2.00 -8.50 -2.45
N GLY A 89 3.20 -7.93 -2.54
CA GLY A 89 4.35 -8.34 -1.75
C GLY A 89 4.14 -8.17 -0.25
N SER A 90 3.52 -7.06 0.17
CA SER A 90 3.20 -6.82 1.57
C SER A 90 2.16 -7.81 2.12
N GLU A 91 1.15 -8.14 1.32
CA GLU A 91 0.14 -9.14 1.68
C GLU A 91 0.75 -10.53 1.86
N ILE A 92 1.60 -10.98 0.92
CA ILE A 92 2.30 -12.27 1.00
C ILE A 92 3.18 -12.33 2.26
N MET A 93 4.00 -11.29 2.47
CA MET A 93 4.91 -11.20 3.61
C MET A 93 4.15 -11.22 4.94
N MET A 94 3.13 -10.40 5.07
CA MET A 94 2.33 -10.29 6.30
C MET A 94 1.62 -11.62 6.61
N ARG A 95 0.98 -12.22 5.60
CA ARG A 95 0.32 -13.53 5.72
C ARG A 95 1.30 -14.59 6.22
N PHE A 96 2.48 -14.64 5.61
CA PHE A 96 3.53 -15.58 6.00
C PHE A 96 4.00 -15.35 7.45
N LEU A 97 4.25 -14.10 7.85
CA LEU A 97 4.72 -13.78 9.19
C LEU A 97 3.66 -14.10 10.26
N ILE A 98 2.41 -13.76 10.02
CA ILE A 98 1.31 -14.05 10.97
C ILE A 98 1.13 -15.56 11.15
N ASP A 99 1.13 -16.31 10.06
CA ASP A 99 0.79 -17.72 10.07
C ASP A 99 1.97 -18.62 10.47
N ASN A 100 3.23 -18.22 10.18
CA ASN A 100 4.40 -19.08 10.33
C ASN A 100 5.52 -18.55 11.23
N LYS A 101 5.56 -17.23 11.48
CA LYS A 101 6.65 -16.58 12.21
C LYS A 101 6.14 -15.56 13.24
N PRO A 102 5.32 -16.01 14.21
CA PRO A 102 4.79 -15.11 15.23
C PRO A 102 5.89 -14.42 16.04
N GLU A 103 7.07 -15.03 16.20
CA GLU A 103 8.24 -14.45 16.84
C GLU A 103 8.80 -13.21 16.14
N TYR A 104 8.56 -13.09 14.83
CA TYR A 104 8.89 -11.89 14.04
C TYR A 104 7.69 -10.95 13.94
N TRP A 105 6.49 -11.51 13.77
CA TRP A 105 5.28 -10.73 13.63
C TRP A 105 4.96 -9.89 14.86
N ASN A 106 4.95 -10.48 16.05
CA ASN A 106 4.52 -9.82 17.28
C ASN A 106 5.30 -8.52 17.56
N PRO A 107 6.65 -8.50 17.55
CA PRO A 107 7.39 -7.26 17.76
C PRO A 107 7.21 -6.24 16.62
N LEU A 108 6.96 -6.66 15.39
CA LEU A 108 6.63 -5.77 14.28
C LEU A 108 5.25 -5.13 14.49
N GLN A 109 4.26 -5.91 14.91
CA GLN A 109 2.93 -5.41 15.25
C GLN A 109 3.00 -4.40 16.38
N ASP A 110 3.72 -4.69 17.46
CA ASP A 110 3.86 -3.78 18.60
C ASP A 110 4.45 -2.42 18.17
N LYS A 111 5.37 -2.43 17.21
CA LYS A 111 6.02 -1.22 16.72
C LYS A 111 5.18 -0.44 15.71
N TYR A 112 4.56 -1.11 14.74
CA TYR A 112 3.96 -0.49 13.55
C TYR A 112 2.43 -0.51 13.53
N ASP A 113 1.82 -1.46 14.23
CA ASP A 113 0.36 -1.63 14.31
C ASP A 113 -0.08 -1.96 15.75
N PRO A 114 0.24 -1.12 16.75
CA PRO A 114 0.01 -1.42 18.17
C PRO A 114 -1.47 -1.62 18.49
N THR A 115 -2.37 -1.05 17.73
CA THR A 115 -3.84 -1.25 17.88
C THR A 115 -4.31 -2.55 17.24
N GLY A 116 -3.49 -3.20 16.40
CA GLY A 116 -3.87 -4.40 15.66
C GLY A 116 -4.89 -4.16 14.54
N THR A 117 -5.13 -2.92 14.17
CA THR A 117 -6.14 -2.55 13.16
C THR A 117 -5.80 -3.11 11.78
N TYR A 118 -4.53 -3.07 11.41
CA TYR A 118 -4.06 -3.61 10.13
C TYR A 118 -4.18 -5.13 10.08
N LYS A 119 -3.75 -5.81 11.15
CA LYS A 119 -3.93 -7.26 11.30
C LYS A 119 -5.40 -7.66 11.24
N GLN A 120 -6.29 -6.91 11.89
CA GLN A 120 -7.71 -7.21 11.89
C GLN A 120 -8.31 -7.14 10.49
N ARG A 121 -7.97 -6.11 9.71
CA ARG A 121 -8.39 -6.00 8.30
C ARG A 121 -7.95 -7.22 7.48
N TYR A 122 -6.71 -7.68 7.69
CA TYR A 122 -6.21 -8.89 7.05
C TYR A 122 -7.05 -10.13 7.42
N LEU A 123 -7.34 -10.32 8.69
CA LEU A 123 -8.12 -11.47 9.14
C LEU A 123 -9.57 -11.45 8.62
N ASP A 124 -10.15 -10.27 8.48
CA ASP A 124 -11.50 -10.10 7.94
C ASP A 124 -11.54 -10.36 6.42
N SER A 125 -10.52 -9.94 5.67
CA SER A 125 -10.40 -10.26 4.24
C SER A 125 -10.27 -11.79 4.01
N LYS A 126 -9.48 -12.47 4.84
CA LYS A 126 -9.32 -13.93 4.78
C LYS A 126 -10.65 -14.68 5.02
N LYS A 127 -11.49 -14.20 5.92
CA LYS A 127 -12.83 -14.79 6.16
C LYS A 127 -13.72 -14.67 4.93
N THR A 128 -13.64 -13.54 4.23
CA THR A 128 -14.44 -13.31 3.01
C THR A 128 -14.01 -14.22 1.87
N GLU A 129 -12.71 -14.46 1.71
CA GLU A 129 -12.15 -15.36 0.70
C GLU A 129 -12.61 -16.80 0.93
N VAL A 130 -12.55 -17.30 2.17
CA VAL A 130 -12.99 -18.67 2.53
C VAL A 130 -14.49 -18.88 2.31
N SER A 131 -15.31 -17.86 2.52
CA SER A 131 -16.75 -17.94 2.29
C SER A 131 -17.17 -17.83 0.82
N ALA A 132 -16.25 -17.44 -0.05
CA ALA A 132 -16.50 -17.31 -1.49
C ALA A 132 -16.08 -18.54 -2.32
N GLU A 133 -15.44 -19.55 -1.73
CA GLU A 133 -15.17 -20.82 -2.44
C GLU A 133 -16.49 -21.58 -2.68
N PRO A 134 -16.82 -21.93 -3.94
CA PRO A 134 -17.98 -22.77 -4.24
C PRO A 134 -17.77 -24.14 -3.62
N VAL A 135 -18.71 -24.57 -2.79
CA VAL A 135 -18.80 -25.97 -2.36
C VAL A 135 -19.06 -26.81 -3.61
N GLU A 136 -18.04 -27.52 -4.10
CA GLU A 136 -18.28 -28.55 -5.12
C GLU A 136 -19.27 -29.58 -4.56
N PRO A 137 -20.36 -29.87 -5.28
CA PRO A 137 -21.26 -30.95 -4.85
C PRO A 137 -20.50 -32.26 -4.97
N THR A 138 -20.25 -32.91 -3.83
CA THR A 138 -19.85 -34.33 -3.80
C THR A 138 -20.96 -35.15 -4.45
N GLU A 139 -20.71 -35.61 -5.68
CA GLU A 139 -21.52 -36.64 -6.29
C GLU A 139 -21.39 -37.92 -5.46
N VAL A 140 -22.56 -38.40 -5.00
CA VAL A 140 -22.74 -39.71 -4.37
C VAL A 140 -23.05 -40.72 -5.45
#